data_3a31ecb3f49a7ff93cae378eead20e4b
#
_entry.id   3a31ecb3f49a7ff93cae378eead20e4b
#
_cell.length_a   1.000
_cell.length_b   1.000
_cell.length_c   1.000
_cell.angle_alpha   90.00
_cell.angle_beta   90.00
_cell.angle_gamma   90.00
#
_symmetry.space_group_name_H-M   'P 1'
#
loop_
_entity.id
_entity.type
_entity.pdbx_description
1 polymer ?
#
loop_
_entity_poly.entity_id
_entity_poly.type
_entity_poly.pdbx_seq_one_letter_code
_entity_poly.pdbx_strand_id
1 'polypeptide(L)'
;QRTEAVKVILAEEEIGETFSALVVIGEEPQTEQVALLSCNIDDSTGEELGWAMEKLLEEGAKDVFFIPIQMKKNRPAVMLNVLCQKGEEKKFAKILMQDTSTIGVRWNYFDRAVMQREAVTVESPWGELKGKRCSFEGISKTTIEYESAKKAAREYGCPVGRILRYFVDWSEDSDQKS
;
A
#
# COMPACT_ATOMS: atom_id res chain seq x y z
N GLN A 1 12.56 -16.36 -6.66
CA GLN A 1 13.38 -15.84 -7.76
C GLN A 1 12.49 -14.89 -8.58
N ARG A 2 12.69 -13.59 -8.42
CA ARG A 2 12.04 -12.58 -9.27
C ARG A 2 12.86 -12.45 -10.53
N THR A 3 12.21 -12.64 -11.67
CA THR A 3 12.78 -12.40 -12.99
C THR A 3 12.65 -10.90 -13.26
N GLU A 4 13.77 -10.19 -13.28
CA GLU A 4 13.82 -8.81 -13.74
C GLU A 4 13.61 -8.80 -15.26
N ALA A 5 12.58 -8.11 -15.72
CA ALA A 5 12.35 -7.90 -17.14
C ALA A 5 13.20 -6.71 -17.62
N VAL A 6 14.27 -7.01 -18.33
CA VAL A 6 15.09 -6.00 -18.99
C VAL A 6 14.47 -5.70 -20.36
N LYS A 7 13.99 -4.49 -20.57
CA LYS A 7 13.50 -4.03 -21.89
C LYS A 7 14.64 -3.35 -22.62
N VAL A 8 15.19 -4.03 -23.61
CA VAL A 8 16.18 -3.46 -24.52
C VAL A 8 15.46 -2.75 -25.66
N ILE A 9 15.60 -1.44 -25.76
CA ILE A 9 15.17 -0.67 -26.94
C ILE A 9 16.41 -0.52 -27.82
N LEU A 10 16.41 -1.21 -28.96
CA LEU A 10 17.40 -1.01 -30.02
C LEU A 10 16.91 0.13 -30.93
N ALA A 11 17.62 1.23 -30.91
CA ALA A 11 17.50 2.24 -32.01
C ALA A 11 18.57 1.94 -33.01
N GLU A 12 18.18 1.51 -34.24
CA GLU A 12 19.06 1.43 -35.39
C GLU A 12 19.14 2.82 -36.07
N GLU A 13 20.28 3.47 -35.99
CA GLU A 13 20.71 4.45 -36.94
C GLU A 13 22.11 4.07 -37.41
N GLU A 14 22.22 3.88 -38.76
CA GLU A 14 23.50 3.66 -39.46
C GLU A 14 24.33 4.93 -39.44
N ILE A 15 25.43 4.94 -38.70
CA ILE A 15 26.68 5.66 -39.05
C ILE A 15 27.79 5.02 -38.19
N GLY A 16 28.85 4.59 -38.87
CA GLY A 16 29.93 3.81 -38.26
C GLY A 16 30.75 4.57 -37.25
N GLU A 17 30.55 4.24 -36.00
CA GLU A 17 31.46 4.38 -34.88
C GLU A 17 30.94 3.53 -33.74
N THR A 18 31.85 2.96 -32.95
CA THR A 18 31.59 2.01 -31.86
C THR A 18 30.68 2.64 -30.82
N PHE A 19 29.40 2.28 -30.82
CA PHE A 19 28.47 2.71 -29.77
C PHE A 19 28.60 1.81 -28.54
N SER A 20 29.02 2.39 -27.43
CA SER A 20 28.78 1.81 -26.11
C SER A 20 27.26 1.93 -25.86
N ALA A 21 26.55 0.81 -25.76
CA ALA A 21 25.15 0.82 -25.39
C ALA A 21 25.01 1.35 -23.95
N LEU A 22 24.46 2.54 -23.80
CA LEU A 22 24.04 3.08 -22.52
C LEU A 22 22.77 2.33 -22.09
N VAL A 23 22.91 1.32 -21.24
CA VAL A 23 21.76 0.66 -20.63
C VAL A 23 21.21 1.62 -19.57
N VAL A 24 20.21 2.39 -19.91
CA VAL A 24 19.41 3.12 -18.93
C VAL A 24 18.52 2.08 -18.25
N ILE A 25 18.92 1.61 -17.09
CA ILE A 25 18.05 0.83 -16.20
C ILE A 25 17.07 1.84 -15.58
N GLY A 26 16.03 2.18 -16.34
CA GLY A 26 14.89 2.87 -15.78
C GLY A 26 14.11 1.85 -14.97
N GLU A 27 14.01 2.04 -13.65
CA GLU A 27 13.06 1.30 -12.83
C GLU A 27 11.66 1.60 -13.38
N GLU A 28 10.98 0.58 -13.92
CA GLU A 28 9.58 0.74 -14.32
C GLU A 28 8.78 1.13 -13.06
N PRO A 29 7.91 2.16 -13.16
CA PRO A 29 7.07 2.53 -12.04
C PRO A 29 6.32 1.29 -11.55
N GLN A 30 6.40 1.00 -10.25
CA GLN A 30 5.72 -0.16 -9.67
C GLN A 30 4.21 0.09 -9.67
N THR A 31 3.59 -0.20 -10.79
CA THR A 31 2.13 -0.26 -10.91
C THR A 31 1.69 -1.69 -10.69
N GLU A 32 0.76 -1.89 -9.78
CA GLU A 32 0.08 -3.15 -9.58
C GLU A 32 -1.40 -3.02 -9.95
N GLN A 33 -1.99 -4.11 -10.44
CA GLN A 33 -3.45 -4.15 -10.62
C GLN A 33 -4.11 -4.74 -9.38
N VAL A 34 -5.09 -4.00 -8.86
CA VAL A 34 -5.88 -4.41 -7.70
C VAL A 34 -7.37 -4.47 -8.07
N ALA A 35 -8.10 -5.30 -7.34
CA ALA A 35 -9.55 -5.34 -7.39
C ALA A 35 -10.13 -4.67 -6.15
N LEU A 36 -11.09 -3.79 -6.33
CA LEU A 36 -11.91 -3.22 -5.25
C LEU A 36 -13.29 -3.87 -5.31
N LEU A 37 -13.57 -4.71 -4.33
CA LEU A 37 -14.89 -5.31 -4.14
C LEU A 37 -15.73 -4.39 -3.26
N SER A 38 -17.03 -4.32 -3.53
CA SER A 38 -17.97 -3.54 -2.73
C SER A 38 -19.30 -4.25 -2.58
N CYS A 39 -19.88 -4.20 -1.40
CA CYS A 39 -21.25 -4.59 -1.12
C CYS A 39 -21.92 -3.61 -0.16
N ASN A 40 -23.25 -3.51 -0.22
CA ASN A 40 -24.02 -2.63 0.65
C ASN A 40 -24.79 -3.49 1.67
N ILE A 41 -24.71 -3.09 2.94
CA ILE A 41 -25.26 -3.86 4.07
C ILE A 41 -26.09 -2.91 4.92
N ASP A 42 -27.39 -3.21 5.12
CA ASP A 42 -28.36 -2.39 5.87
C ASP A 42 -28.99 -3.11 7.07
N ASP A 43 -28.52 -4.31 7.38
CA ASP A 43 -29.13 -5.22 8.37
C ASP A 43 -28.09 -5.97 9.24
N SER A 44 -26.83 -5.53 9.29
CA SER A 44 -25.80 -6.09 10.16
C SER A 44 -25.42 -5.14 11.31
N THR A 45 -25.00 -5.74 12.43
CA THR A 45 -24.48 -5.01 13.59
C THR A 45 -23.03 -4.56 13.36
N GLY A 46 -22.56 -3.60 14.17
CA GLY A 46 -21.16 -3.18 14.13
C GLY A 46 -20.18 -4.31 14.50
N GLU A 47 -20.61 -5.23 15.37
CA GLU A 47 -19.81 -6.40 15.77
C GLU A 47 -19.64 -7.40 14.64
N GLU A 48 -20.71 -7.71 13.91
CA GLU A 48 -20.64 -8.57 12.72
C GLU A 48 -19.77 -7.98 11.61
N LEU A 49 -19.89 -6.68 11.39
CA LEU A 49 -19.04 -5.96 10.43
C LEU A 49 -17.57 -5.94 10.87
N GLY A 50 -17.30 -5.77 12.18
CA GLY A 50 -15.96 -5.84 12.74
C GLY A 50 -15.32 -7.22 12.53
N TRP A 51 -16.06 -8.28 12.81
CA TRP A 51 -15.64 -9.67 12.56
C TRP A 51 -15.30 -9.91 11.08
N ALA A 52 -16.18 -9.47 10.17
CA ALA A 52 -15.93 -9.60 8.73
C ALA A 52 -14.67 -8.86 8.29
N MET A 53 -14.42 -7.66 8.82
CA MET A 53 -13.20 -6.89 8.54
C MET A 53 -11.95 -7.63 8.99
N GLU A 54 -11.92 -8.11 10.24
CA GLU A 54 -10.77 -8.85 10.79
C GLU A 54 -10.46 -10.07 9.93
N LYS A 55 -11.46 -10.88 9.61
CA LYS A 55 -11.31 -12.07 8.79
C LYS A 55 -10.80 -11.75 7.38
N LEU A 56 -11.32 -10.72 6.73
CA LEU A 56 -10.87 -10.32 5.40
C LEU A 56 -9.39 -9.88 5.41
N LEU A 57 -8.95 -9.17 6.46
CA LEU A 57 -7.54 -8.77 6.62
C LEU A 57 -6.64 -9.98 6.90
N GLU A 58 -7.06 -10.91 7.76
CA GLU A 58 -6.35 -12.17 8.03
C GLU A 58 -6.20 -13.03 6.78
N GLU A 59 -7.21 -13.04 5.91
CA GLU A 59 -7.19 -13.73 4.63
C GLU A 59 -6.37 -13.03 3.53
N GLY A 60 -5.74 -11.90 3.86
CA GLY A 60 -4.77 -11.21 3.02
C GLY A 60 -5.35 -10.09 2.15
N ALA A 61 -6.51 -9.56 2.49
CA ALA A 61 -6.97 -8.32 1.87
C ALA A 61 -5.93 -7.21 2.07
N LYS A 62 -5.67 -6.42 1.02
CA LYS A 62 -4.74 -5.29 1.08
C LYS A 62 -5.28 -4.14 1.93
N ASP A 63 -6.60 -3.98 1.94
CA ASP A 63 -7.31 -2.99 2.74
C ASP A 63 -8.79 -3.38 2.86
N VAL A 64 -9.41 -3.00 4.00
CA VAL A 64 -10.85 -3.18 4.23
C VAL A 64 -11.38 -1.93 4.94
N PHE A 65 -12.42 -1.33 4.39
CA PHE A 65 -12.98 -0.11 4.97
C PHE A 65 -14.48 0.02 4.73
N PHE A 66 -15.13 0.82 5.57
CA PHE A 66 -16.55 1.11 5.50
C PHE A 66 -16.81 2.54 5.06
N ILE A 67 -17.84 2.71 4.22
CA ILE A 67 -18.38 4.02 3.85
C ILE A 67 -19.83 4.07 4.33
N PRO A 68 -20.23 5.02 5.19
CA PRO A 68 -21.62 5.23 5.56
C PRO A 68 -22.44 5.63 4.30
N ILE A 69 -23.56 4.97 4.11
CA ILE A 69 -24.46 5.21 2.97
C ILE A 69 -25.92 5.27 3.43
N GLN A 70 -26.77 5.86 2.60
CA GLN A 70 -28.22 5.80 2.74
C GLN A 70 -28.79 4.90 1.63
N MET A 71 -29.55 3.89 2.02
CA MET A 71 -30.18 2.95 1.08
C MET A 71 -31.67 3.27 0.87
N LYS A 72 -32.31 2.53 -0.06
CA LYS A 72 -33.75 2.61 -0.28
C LYS A 72 -34.51 2.47 1.04
N LYS A 73 -35.75 3.03 1.09
CA LYS A 73 -36.58 3.07 2.29
C LYS A 73 -35.96 3.85 3.46
N ASN A 74 -35.05 4.81 3.16
CA ASN A 74 -34.37 5.63 4.15
C ASN A 74 -33.58 4.84 5.22
N ARG A 75 -33.01 3.71 4.87
CA ARG A 75 -32.24 2.90 5.81
C ARG A 75 -30.80 3.36 5.85
N PRO A 76 -30.28 3.76 7.04
CA PRO A 76 -28.85 3.88 7.26
C PRO A 76 -28.16 2.56 7.00
N ALA A 77 -27.01 2.58 6.33
CA ALA A 77 -26.32 1.38 5.92
C ALA A 77 -24.81 1.66 5.78
N VAL A 78 -24.05 0.63 5.52
CA VAL A 78 -22.62 0.76 5.19
C VAL A 78 -22.33 0.09 3.84
N MET A 79 -21.43 0.71 3.10
CA MET A 79 -20.78 0.05 1.97
C MET A 79 -19.45 -0.52 2.46
N LEU A 80 -19.36 -1.85 2.54
CA LEU A 80 -18.12 -2.55 2.84
C LEU A 80 -17.30 -2.67 1.58
N ASN A 81 -16.05 -2.23 1.66
CA ASN A 81 -15.08 -2.25 0.58
C ASN A 81 -13.89 -3.11 0.95
N VAL A 82 -13.42 -3.92 0.00
CA VAL A 82 -12.26 -4.81 0.15
C VAL A 82 -11.32 -4.60 -1.03
N LEU A 83 -10.11 -4.19 -0.75
CA LEU A 83 -9.04 -4.09 -1.75
C LEU A 83 -8.21 -5.37 -1.72
N CYS A 84 -8.08 -6.05 -2.85
CA CYS A 84 -7.29 -7.27 -2.96
C CYS A 84 -6.45 -7.29 -4.23
N GLN A 85 -5.57 -8.30 -4.34
CA GLN A 85 -4.83 -8.54 -5.56
C GLN A 85 -5.80 -8.96 -6.68
N LYS A 86 -5.57 -8.49 -7.90
CA LYS A 86 -6.32 -8.95 -9.08
C LYS A 86 -6.20 -10.48 -9.22
N GLY A 87 -7.33 -11.15 -9.41
CA GLY A 87 -7.42 -12.61 -9.48
C GLY A 87 -7.94 -13.25 -8.19
N GLU A 88 -8.01 -12.52 -7.07
CA GLU A 88 -8.53 -13.00 -5.78
C GLU A 88 -10.00 -12.63 -5.54
N GLU A 89 -10.68 -11.97 -6.49
CA GLU A 89 -12.03 -11.42 -6.31
C GLU A 89 -13.02 -12.47 -5.85
N LYS A 90 -12.96 -13.67 -6.43
CA LYS A 90 -13.87 -14.77 -6.09
C LYS A 90 -13.67 -15.29 -4.67
N LYS A 91 -12.42 -15.30 -4.18
CA LYS A 91 -12.09 -15.66 -2.80
C LYS A 91 -12.77 -14.69 -1.84
N PHE A 92 -12.54 -13.41 -2.02
CA PHE A 92 -13.07 -12.38 -1.14
C PHE A 92 -14.59 -12.20 -1.28
N ALA A 93 -15.16 -12.34 -2.47
CA ALA A 93 -16.60 -12.35 -2.66
C ALA A 93 -17.29 -13.50 -1.90
N LYS A 94 -16.67 -14.69 -1.88
CA LYS A 94 -17.17 -15.82 -1.10
C LYS A 94 -17.17 -15.53 0.40
N ILE A 95 -16.08 -14.95 0.92
CA ILE A 95 -15.98 -14.57 2.34
C ILE A 95 -17.07 -13.55 2.69
N LEU A 96 -17.22 -12.49 1.88
CA LEU A 96 -18.26 -11.49 2.07
C LEU A 96 -19.66 -12.09 2.13
N MET A 97 -19.98 -13.01 1.24
CA MET A 97 -21.30 -13.70 1.22
C MET A 97 -21.49 -14.68 2.37
N GLN A 98 -20.42 -15.20 2.96
CA GLN A 98 -20.49 -16.14 4.08
C GLN A 98 -20.60 -15.41 5.43
N ASP A 99 -19.87 -14.31 5.59
CA ASP A 99 -19.68 -13.64 6.88
C ASP A 99 -20.49 -12.34 7.02
N THR A 100 -21.29 -11.98 6.02
CA THR A 100 -22.20 -10.82 6.06
C THR A 100 -23.58 -11.20 5.48
N SER A 101 -24.56 -10.32 5.64
CA SER A 101 -25.89 -10.48 5.07
C SER A 101 -25.96 -10.22 3.56
N THR A 102 -24.86 -9.80 2.91
CA THR A 102 -24.91 -9.47 1.48
C THR A 102 -25.16 -10.67 0.59
N ILE A 103 -26.04 -10.50 -0.39
CA ILE A 103 -26.34 -11.50 -1.43
C ILE A 103 -25.65 -11.18 -2.77
N GLY A 104 -24.88 -10.09 -2.83
CA GLY A 104 -24.24 -9.65 -4.06
C GLY A 104 -23.03 -8.75 -3.82
N VAL A 105 -21.97 -9.06 -4.53
CA VAL A 105 -20.70 -8.31 -4.49
C VAL A 105 -20.38 -7.85 -5.90
N ARG A 106 -20.06 -6.56 -6.06
CA ARG A 106 -19.56 -5.98 -7.30
C ARG A 106 -18.07 -5.67 -7.14
N TRP A 107 -17.31 -5.63 -8.24
CA TRP A 107 -15.92 -5.20 -8.21
C TRP A 107 -15.50 -4.48 -9.47
N ASN A 108 -14.46 -3.65 -9.32
CA ASN A 108 -13.75 -2.98 -10.39
C ASN A 108 -12.25 -3.20 -10.22
N TYR A 109 -11.50 -3.06 -11.32
CA TYR A 109 -10.04 -3.11 -11.31
C TYR A 109 -9.47 -1.71 -11.39
N PHE A 110 -8.37 -1.51 -10.66
CA PHE A 110 -7.64 -0.25 -10.64
C PHE A 110 -6.16 -0.52 -10.83
N ASP A 111 -5.50 0.35 -11.58
CA ASP A 111 -4.06 0.45 -11.57
C ASP A 111 -3.65 1.28 -10.35
N ARG A 112 -2.70 0.79 -9.58
CA ARG A 112 -2.25 1.40 -8.35
C ARG A 112 -0.74 1.59 -8.38
N ALA A 113 -0.29 2.84 -8.23
CA ALA A 113 1.11 3.15 -7.97
C ALA A 113 1.44 2.90 -6.50
N VAL A 114 2.54 2.21 -6.23
CA VAL A 114 2.95 1.86 -4.87
C VAL A 114 4.43 2.14 -4.70
N MET A 115 4.80 2.84 -3.64
CA MET A 115 6.20 3.03 -3.28
C MET A 115 6.86 1.70 -2.94
N GLN A 116 8.09 1.50 -3.39
CA GLN A 116 8.95 0.43 -2.89
C GLN A 116 9.19 0.64 -1.41
N ARG A 117 9.34 -0.45 -0.66
CA ARG A 117 9.54 -0.39 0.78
C ARG A 117 10.72 -1.25 1.18
N GLU A 118 11.66 -0.66 1.90
CA GLU A 118 12.78 -1.36 2.53
C GLU A 118 12.81 -1.08 4.04
N ALA A 119 13.17 -2.09 4.82
CA ALA A 119 13.41 -1.92 6.24
C ALA A 119 14.75 -1.22 6.44
N VAL A 120 14.76 -0.18 7.27
CA VAL A 120 15.95 0.60 7.58
C VAL A 120 16.10 0.77 9.08
N THR A 121 17.35 0.95 9.53
CA THR A 121 17.66 1.42 10.88
C THR A 121 18.13 2.86 10.78
N VAL A 122 17.58 3.72 11.61
CA VAL A 122 17.85 5.17 11.58
C VAL A 122 18.43 5.61 12.91
N GLU A 123 19.55 6.29 12.87
CA GLU A 123 20.17 6.94 14.02
C GLU A 123 19.34 8.14 14.47
N SER A 124 19.10 8.25 15.77
CA SER A 124 18.29 9.33 16.33
C SER A 124 18.81 9.77 17.70
N PRO A 125 18.36 10.92 18.23
CA PRO A 125 18.65 11.33 19.60
C PRO A 125 18.13 10.35 20.66
N TRP A 126 17.28 9.41 20.29
CA TRP A 126 16.74 8.32 21.13
C TRP A 126 17.36 6.95 20.78
N GLY A 127 18.59 6.95 20.22
CA GLY A 127 19.27 5.74 19.75
C GLY A 127 18.77 5.24 18.40
N GLU A 128 19.11 4.01 18.07
CA GLU A 128 18.71 3.37 16.83
C GLU A 128 17.21 3.05 16.81
N LEU A 129 16.53 3.49 15.76
CA LEU A 129 15.11 3.26 15.54
C LEU A 129 14.88 2.46 14.25
N LYS A 130 14.00 1.45 14.33
CA LYS A 130 13.55 0.73 13.14
C LYS A 130 12.57 1.58 12.37
N GLY A 131 12.73 1.61 11.06
CA GLY A 131 11.90 2.37 10.15
C GLY A 131 11.71 1.68 8.81
N LYS A 132 10.98 2.35 7.93
CA LYS A 132 10.77 1.94 6.54
C LYS A 132 11.11 3.12 5.65
N ARG A 133 12.00 2.90 4.68
CA ARG A 133 12.20 3.82 3.58
C ARG A 133 11.24 3.43 2.46
N CYS A 134 10.51 4.41 1.95
CA CYS A 134 9.60 4.24 0.83
C CYS A 134 10.08 5.12 -0.32
N SER A 135 10.19 4.56 -1.54
CA SER A 135 10.67 5.28 -2.73
C SER A 135 9.77 5.03 -3.94
N PHE A 136 9.64 6.06 -4.78
CA PHE A 136 8.88 6.01 -6.03
C PHE A 136 9.35 7.17 -6.93
N GLU A 137 9.84 6.88 -8.13
CA GLU A 137 10.21 7.86 -9.16
C GLU A 137 11.03 9.06 -8.63
N GLY A 138 12.10 8.81 -7.89
CA GLY A 138 12.96 9.86 -7.32
C GLY A 138 12.42 10.50 -6.03
N ILE A 139 11.23 10.13 -5.58
CA ILE A 139 10.68 10.56 -4.30
C ILE A 139 11.05 9.52 -3.25
N SER A 140 11.59 9.95 -2.13
CA SER A 140 11.92 9.07 -1.01
C SER A 140 11.39 9.65 0.30
N LYS A 141 10.88 8.79 1.18
CA LYS A 141 10.50 9.15 2.54
C LYS A 141 10.81 8.02 3.50
N THR A 142 11.28 8.37 4.69
CA THR A 142 11.53 7.42 5.77
C THR A 142 10.52 7.64 6.89
N THR A 143 9.93 6.56 7.37
CA THR A 143 8.99 6.55 8.50
C THR A 143 9.48 5.61 9.57
N ILE A 144 9.32 5.99 10.84
CA ILE A 144 9.68 5.14 11.98
C ILE A 144 8.54 4.18 12.29
N GLU A 145 8.87 2.93 12.58
CA GLU A 145 7.90 1.94 13.03
C GLU A 145 7.35 2.31 14.40
N TYR A 146 6.02 2.25 14.54
CA TYR A 146 5.32 2.66 15.77
C TYR A 146 5.85 1.94 17.02
N GLU A 147 6.07 0.63 16.97
CA GLU A 147 6.57 -0.12 18.14
C GLU A 147 8.00 0.26 18.51
N SER A 148 8.85 0.60 17.54
CA SER A 148 10.19 1.15 17.78
C SER A 148 10.12 2.53 18.45
N ALA A 149 9.27 3.42 17.93
CA ALA A 149 9.05 4.75 18.50
C ALA A 149 8.45 4.66 19.91
N LYS A 150 7.49 3.76 20.13
CA LYS A 150 6.83 3.53 21.42
C LYS A 150 7.81 3.02 22.49
N LYS A 151 8.71 2.10 22.13
CA LYS A 151 9.77 1.61 23.01
C LYS A 151 10.67 2.76 23.44
N ALA A 152 11.19 3.53 22.49
CA ALA A 152 12.05 4.67 22.74
C ALA A 152 11.33 5.77 23.56
N ALA A 153 10.06 6.06 23.28
CA ALA A 153 9.27 7.02 24.03
C ALA A 153 9.16 6.67 25.53
N ARG A 154 9.01 5.37 25.83
CA ARG A 154 8.97 4.88 27.23
C ARG A 154 10.34 4.98 27.89
N GLU A 155 11.42 4.63 27.18
CA GLU A 155 12.79 4.65 27.70
C GLU A 155 13.27 6.08 28.00
N TYR A 156 12.96 7.02 27.11
CA TYR A 156 13.39 8.41 27.21
C TYR A 156 12.37 9.36 27.84
N GLY A 157 11.21 8.86 28.27
CA GLY A 157 10.18 9.64 28.97
C GLY A 157 9.61 10.78 28.11
N CYS A 158 9.45 10.59 26.80
CA CYS A 158 8.94 11.62 25.91
C CYS A 158 7.68 11.17 25.15
N PRO A 159 6.84 12.10 24.64
CA PRO A 159 5.68 11.74 23.85
C PRO A 159 6.06 11.00 22.55
N VAL A 160 5.41 9.88 22.26
CA VAL A 160 5.67 9.07 21.03
C VAL A 160 5.54 9.88 19.75
N GLY A 161 4.60 10.82 19.68
CA GLY A 161 4.42 11.71 18.53
C GLY A 161 5.62 12.62 18.24
N ARG A 162 6.48 12.89 19.25
CA ARG A 162 7.74 13.64 19.04
C ARG A 162 8.73 12.82 18.23
N ILE A 163 8.84 11.53 18.52
CA ILE A 163 9.73 10.60 17.79
C ILE A 163 9.21 10.37 16.38
N LEU A 164 7.92 10.07 16.22
CA LEU A 164 7.32 9.81 14.92
C LEU A 164 7.43 10.99 13.94
N ARG A 165 7.38 12.23 14.43
CA ARG A 165 7.49 13.44 13.59
C ARG A 165 8.92 13.88 13.31
N TYR A 166 9.90 13.35 14.00
CA TYR A 166 11.30 13.73 13.84
C TYR A 166 11.87 13.37 12.46
N PHE A 167 11.36 12.30 11.86
CA PHE A 167 11.82 11.74 10.59
C PHE A 167 10.87 11.98 9.42
N VAL A 168 10.01 12.99 9.50
CA VAL A 168 9.21 13.39 8.34
C VAL A 168 10.09 14.27 7.44
N ASP A 169 11.16 13.71 6.91
CA ASP A 169 11.96 14.37 5.88
C ASP A 169 11.57 13.81 4.51
N TRP A 170 11.19 14.73 3.65
CA TRP A 170 10.96 14.50 2.22
C TRP A 170 12.26 14.90 1.52
N SER A 171 13.04 13.94 1.07
CA SER A 171 14.15 14.22 0.16
C SER A 171 13.68 13.93 -1.28
N GLU A 172 13.71 14.95 -2.12
CA GLU A 172 13.84 14.74 -3.55
C GLU A 172 15.29 14.33 -3.79
N ASP A 173 15.54 13.23 -4.50
CA ASP A 173 16.89 12.83 -4.87
C ASP A 173 17.52 13.95 -5.69
N SER A 174 18.43 14.68 -5.05
CA SER A 174 19.19 15.78 -5.66
C SER A 174 20.32 15.30 -6.59
N ASP A 175 20.37 14.03 -6.95
CA ASP A 175 21.43 13.44 -7.76
C ASP A 175 21.22 13.50 -9.29
N GLN A 176 20.29 14.35 -9.78
CA GLN A 176 20.24 14.69 -11.21
C GLN A 176 20.77 16.09 -11.52
N LYS A 177 21.97 16.41 -11.02
CA LYS A 177 22.77 17.55 -11.53
C LYS A 177 24.25 17.21 -11.48
N SER A 178 24.71 16.55 -12.54
CA SER A 178 26.11 16.66 -13.02
C SER A 178 26.17 16.17 -14.48
#